data_7166e4ff7f5a64ea5ce4d7df755cc747
#
_entry.id   7166e4ff7f5a64ea5ce4d7df755cc747
#
_cell.length_a   1.000
_cell.length_b   1.000
_cell.length_c   1.000
_cell.angle_alpha   90.00
_cell.angle_beta   90.00
_cell.angle_gamma   90.00
#
_symmetry.space_group_name_H-M   'P 1'
#
loop_
_entity.id
_entity.type
_entity.pdbx_description
1 polymer ?
#
loop_
_entity_poly.entity_id
_entity_poly.type
_entity_poly.pdbx_seq_one_letter_code
_entity_poly.pdbx_strand_id
1 'polypeptide(L)'
;VPDKEGMSIKGIVFCGDKGVPGVRVSDGLQTVVTDENGYYWIPSLKTLGYVFITIPQGYLPAALDNNLMGFWAGLTEEAGVCEKHNFELVGADTENHIMLVGADLHLADKQNDLRNFKNGFIAETQAFADASPVPVFCLMAGDMTWDRYWYDRNFRLPHYREWLSRSGYSVPVFHAMGNHDNDPYAQGDAPGQLSYCKTLGPNYYSFNLGKVHYVVLDDIDWINTGGSDGVLGSRDYNRVVSLAQMAWLAEDLAAVEDKTAPLVVCLHVQLYENYNASFTNTVKMTSATGGTGALINAVRDFSEVHFITGHTHHNATMVISDKVIEHNTAAVCETWWWSTFFSDRAICVDGSPAGYGVYTVNSTDVKWSYKGIGEPASYQFRTYDMNTVKKHLDNNTYKTLLAQYASR
;
A
#
# COMPACT_ATOMS: atom_id res chain seq x y z
N VAL A 1 10.06 -31.21 -1.56
CA VAL A 1 10.43 -30.79 -0.20
C VAL A 1 9.96 -31.86 0.78
N PRO A 2 10.86 -32.50 1.55
CA PRO A 2 10.48 -33.54 2.52
C PRO A 2 9.64 -32.96 3.67
N ASP A 3 8.89 -33.83 4.35
CA ASP A 3 8.19 -33.46 5.57
C ASP A 3 9.18 -33.30 6.74
N LYS A 4 8.87 -32.38 7.63
CA LYS A 4 9.55 -32.23 8.93
C LYS A 4 8.49 -32.20 10.02
N GLU A 5 8.73 -32.91 11.09
CA GLU A 5 7.84 -32.95 12.26
C GLU A 5 7.63 -31.54 12.83
N GLY A 6 6.40 -31.21 13.20
CA GLY A 6 6.01 -29.91 13.77
C GLY A 6 5.89 -28.77 12.76
N MET A 7 6.13 -29.02 11.49
CA MET A 7 5.99 -27.99 10.44
C MET A 7 4.63 -28.07 9.77
N SER A 8 3.96 -26.91 9.62
CA SER A 8 2.64 -26.79 9.00
C SER A 8 2.64 -26.09 7.64
N ILE A 9 3.75 -25.49 7.27
CA ILE A 9 3.98 -24.93 5.93
C ILE A 9 5.36 -25.37 5.46
N LYS A 10 5.48 -25.76 4.20
CA LYS A 10 6.75 -26.05 3.55
C LYS A 10 6.73 -25.63 2.09
N GLY A 11 7.87 -25.52 1.47
CA GLY A 11 7.96 -25.22 0.04
C GLY A 11 9.39 -25.03 -0.43
N ILE A 12 9.49 -24.63 -1.68
CA ILE A 12 10.73 -24.26 -2.33
C ILE A 12 10.58 -22.88 -2.97
N VAL A 13 11.63 -22.08 -2.84
CA VAL A 13 11.84 -20.90 -3.68
C VAL A 13 12.89 -21.25 -4.72
N PHE A 14 12.57 -21.07 -6.00
CA PHE A 14 13.43 -21.56 -7.08
C PHE A 14 13.41 -20.62 -8.30
N CYS A 15 14.48 -20.70 -9.10
CA CYS A 15 14.59 -20.03 -10.39
C CYS A 15 15.05 -21.05 -11.42
N GLY A 16 14.21 -21.34 -12.42
CA GLY A 16 14.43 -22.47 -13.34
C GLY A 16 14.52 -23.80 -12.56
N ASP A 17 15.61 -24.54 -12.75
CA ASP A 17 15.82 -25.84 -12.10
C ASP A 17 16.58 -25.74 -10.76
N LYS A 18 16.86 -24.52 -10.25
CA LYS A 18 17.68 -24.33 -9.06
C LYS A 18 16.92 -23.69 -7.94
N GLY A 19 17.06 -24.23 -6.73
CA GLY A 19 16.61 -23.54 -5.52
C GLY A 19 17.37 -22.24 -5.29
N VAL A 20 16.70 -21.24 -4.75
CA VAL A 20 17.28 -19.95 -4.37
C VAL A 20 17.48 -19.94 -2.86
N PRO A 21 18.71 -20.02 -2.36
CA PRO A 21 18.99 -19.97 -0.93
C PRO A 21 18.91 -18.55 -0.39
N GLY A 22 18.74 -18.41 0.92
CA GLY A 22 18.80 -17.13 1.60
C GLY A 22 17.54 -16.27 1.46
N VAL A 23 16.47 -16.79 0.85
CA VAL A 23 15.21 -16.06 0.71
C VAL A 23 14.41 -16.11 2.01
N ARG A 24 13.98 -14.98 2.50
CA ARG A 24 13.10 -14.88 3.68
C ARG A 24 11.68 -15.29 3.31
N VAL A 25 11.10 -16.17 4.11
CA VAL A 25 9.72 -16.66 3.97
C VAL A 25 9.00 -16.46 5.29
N SER A 26 7.83 -15.84 5.27
CA SER A 26 7.09 -15.52 6.48
C SER A 26 5.61 -15.84 6.35
N ASP A 27 4.96 -16.18 7.47
CA ASP A 27 3.51 -16.21 7.64
C ASP A 27 2.97 -14.91 8.29
N GLY A 28 3.84 -13.89 8.39
CA GLY A 28 3.58 -12.62 9.05
C GLY A 28 3.96 -12.62 10.55
N LEU A 29 3.96 -13.77 11.22
CA LEU A 29 4.31 -13.91 12.64
C LEU A 29 5.67 -14.58 12.86
N GLN A 30 6.02 -15.48 11.97
CA GLN A 30 7.31 -16.17 11.98
C GLN A 30 8.00 -15.99 10.64
N THR A 31 9.31 -15.90 10.68
CA THR A 31 10.16 -15.79 9.49
C THR A 31 11.23 -16.85 9.52
N VAL A 32 11.42 -17.51 8.38
CA VAL A 32 12.49 -18.48 8.14
C VAL A 32 13.27 -18.07 6.89
N VAL A 33 14.40 -18.71 6.67
CA VAL A 33 15.23 -18.48 5.48
C VAL A 33 15.38 -19.80 4.73
N THR A 34 15.31 -19.75 3.41
CA THR A 34 15.50 -20.94 2.57
C THR A 34 16.93 -21.49 2.70
N ASP A 35 17.05 -22.83 2.74
CA ASP A 35 18.32 -23.53 2.79
C ASP A 35 19.09 -23.50 1.45
N GLU A 36 20.22 -24.19 1.37
CA GLU A 36 21.06 -24.29 0.17
C GLU A 36 20.34 -24.84 -1.07
N ASN A 37 19.24 -25.59 -0.87
CA ASN A 37 18.38 -26.13 -1.91
C ASN A 37 17.16 -25.28 -2.20
N GLY A 38 17.02 -24.12 -1.55
CA GLY A 38 15.87 -23.26 -1.64
C GLY A 38 14.66 -23.74 -0.86
N TYR A 39 14.80 -24.75 0.02
CA TYR A 39 13.69 -25.30 0.80
C TYR A 39 13.44 -24.49 2.06
N TYR A 40 12.19 -24.43 2.48
CA TYR A 40 11.78 -23.81 3.73
C TYR A 40 10.69 -24.59 4.47
N TRP A 41 10.61 -24.38 5.78
CA TRP A 41 9.59 -24.96 6.67
C TRP A 41 9.24 -23.97 7.76
N ILE A 42 7.93 -23.77 8.01
CA ILE A 42 7.42 -22.89 9.06
C ILE A 42 6.48 -23.66 9.98
N PRO A 43 6.68 -23.60 11.33
CA PRO A 43 5.75 -24.15 12.30
C PRO A 43 4.60 -23.16 12.58
N SER A 44 3.83 -22.84 11.57
CA SER A 44 2.80 -21.81 11.59
C SER A 44 1.51 -22.28 12.24
N LEU A 45 0.86 -21.39 12.99
CA LEU A 45 -0.54 -21.55 13.41
C LEU A 45 -1.52 -21.05 12.34
N LYS A 46 -1.02 -20.51 11.22
CA LYS A 46 -1.79 -20.02 10.08
C LYS A 46 -2.79 -18.90 10.43
N THR A 47 -2.52 -18.15 11.48
CA THR A 47 -3.42 -17.15 12.05
C THR A 47 -3.83 -16.07 11.06
N LEU A 48 -2.87 -15.62 10.22
CA LEU A 48 -3.11 -14.56 9.23
C LEU A 48 -3.58 -15.09 7.88
N GLY A 49 -3.56 -16.41 7.66
CA GLY A 49 -4.11 -17.05 6.48
C GLY A 49 -3.28 -16.90 5.20
N TYR A 50 -2.01 -16.51 5.29
CA TYR A 50 -1.11 -16.39 4.15
C TYR A 50 0.34 -16.81 4.48
N VAL A 51 1.11 -17.04 3.43
CA VAL A 51 2.57 -17.16 3.47
C VAL A 51 3.16 -16.36 2.32
N PHE A 52 4.27 -15.69 2.53
CA PHE A 52 4.92 -14.86 1.52
C PHE A 52 6.44 -14.92 1.59
N ILE A 53 7.09 -14.52 0.49
CA ILE A 53 8.53 -14.31 0.44
C ILE A 53 8.84 -12.81 0.38
N THR A 54 9.91 -12.38 1.03
CA THR A 54 10.55 -11.11 0.68
C THR A 54 11.23 -11.30 -0.67
N ILE A 55 10.77 -10.61 -1.73
CA ILE A 55 11.38 -10.73 -3.07
C ILE A 55 12.85 -10.34 -2.97
N PRO A 56 13.80 -11.26 -3.29
CA PRO A 56 15.20 -10.98 -3.14
C PRO A 56 15.72 -10.09 -4.28
N GLN A 57 16.79 -9.36 -4.02
CA GLN A 57 17.46 -8.53 -5.02
C GLN A 57 17.87 -9.37 -6.25
N GLY A 58 17.67 -8.84 -7.44
CA GLY A 58 18.02 -9.50 -8.71
C GLY A 58 16.96 -10.49 -9.21
N TYR A 59 15.82 -10.57 -8.55
CA TYR A 59 14.72 -11.46 -8.94
C TYR A 59 13.37 -10.77 -8.91
N LEU A 60 12.43 -11.32 -9.66
CA LEU A 60 11.01 -11.05 -9.55
C LEU A 60 10.23 -12.37 -9.52
N PRO A 61 9.05 -12.45 -8.92
CA PRO A 61 8.16 -13.59 -9.07
C PRO A 61 7.85 -13.88 -10.53
N ALA A 62 7.93 -15.12 -10.94
CA ALA A 62 7.59 -15.55 -12.30
C ALA A 62 6.10 -15.43 -12.58
N ALA A 63 5.27 -15.68 -11.56
CA ALA A 63 3.83 -15.59 -11.66
C ALA A 63 3.36 -14.13 -11.48
N LEU A 64 2.52 -13.68 -12.40
CA LEU A 64 1.76 -12.45 -12.30
C LEU A 64 0.28 -12.80 -12.50
N ASP A 65 -0.48 -12.80 -11.41
CA ASP A 65 -1.91 -13.04 -11.45
C ASP A 65 -2.65 -11.71 -11.46
N ASN A 66 -3.10 -11.32 -12.63
CA ASN A 66 -3.88 -10.10 -12.83
C ASN A 66 -3.25 -8.87 -12.17
N ASN A 67 -2.00 -8.57 -12.47
CA ASN A 67 -1.19 -7.50 -11.88
C ASN A 67 -0.67 -7.75 -10.45
N LEU A 68 -1.13 -8.79 -9.78
CA LEU A 68 -0.58 -9.18 -8.48
C LEU A 68 0.65 -10.07 -8.69
N MET A 69 1.74 -9.68 -8.07
CA MET A 69 2.96 -10.47 -8.12
C MET A 69 2.85 -11.71 -7.22
N GLY A 70 3.31 -12.85 -7.74
CA GLY A 70 3.20 -14.16 -7.08
C GLY A 70 4.22 -14.39 -5.96
N PHE A 71 4.39 -13.42 -5.05
CA PHE A 71 5.28 -13.54 -3.91
C PHE A 71 4.58 -14.09 -2.66
N TRP A 72 3.29 -14.35 -2.71
CA TRP A 72 2.49 -14.84 -1.60
C TRP A 72 1.49 -15.93 -2.02
N ALA A 73 0.99 -16.68 -1.05
CA ALA A 73 -0.07 -17.67 -1.23
C ALA A 73 -1.01 -17.65 -0.02
N GLY A 74 -2.31 -17.83 -0.28
CA GLY A 74 -3.30 -18.05 0.78
C GLY A 74 -3.17 -19.43 1.38
N LEU A 75 -3.37 -19.54 2.69
CA LEU A 75 -3.42 -20.80 3.44
C LEU A 75 -4.87 -21.25 3.57
N THR A 76 -5.14 -22.52 3.30
CA THR A 76 -6.50 -23.06 3.24
C THR A 76 -6.75 -24.20 4.23
N GLU A 77 -5.67 -24.87 4.67
CA GLU A 77 -5.76 -26.01 5.58
C GLU A 77 -5.62 -25.57 7.04
N GLU A 78 -6.14 -26.41 7.94
CA GLU A 78 -5.98 -26.20 9.37
C GLU A 78 -4.51 -26.22 9.81
N ALA A 79 -4.20 -25.61 10.94
CA ALA A 79 -2.84 -25.49 11.47
C ALA A 79 -2.10 -26.83 11.63
N GLY A 80 -2.85 -27.93 11.88
CA GLY A 80 -2.27 -29.28 12.01
C GLY A 80 -1.90 -29.97 10.69
N VAL A 81 -2.30 -29.43 9.54
CA VAL A 81 -2.08 -29.99 8.20
C VAL A 81 -0.91 -29.24 7.56
N CYS A 82 0.08 -29.97 7.04
CA CYS A 82 1.21 -29.33 6.35
C CYS A 82 0.85 -28.97 4.91
N GLU A 83 0.82 -27.69 4.59
CA GLU A 83 0.63 -27.18 3.22
C GLU A 83 1.95 -26.97 2.50
N LYS A 84 1.91 -27.13 1.19
CA LYS A 84 3.07 -26.91 0.32
C LYS A 84 2.83 -25.72 -0.61
N HIS A 85 3.64 -24.67 -0.46
CA HIS A 85 3.62 -23.50 -1.32
C HIS A 85 5.01 -23.27 -1.92
N ASN A 86 5.08 -23.24 -3.25
CA ASN A 86 6.33 -23.01 -3.97
C ASN A 86 6.29 -21.62 -4.59
N PHE A 87 7.43 -20.94 -4.60
CA PHE A 87 7.59 -19.64 -5.22
C PHE A 87 8.63 -19.71 -6.34
N GLU A 88 8.19 -19.48 -7.55
CA GLU A 88 9.06 -19.40 -8.71
C GLU A 88 9.53 -17.97 -8.93
N LEU A 89 10.84 -17.80 -9.10
CA LEU A 89 11.48 -16.54 -9.38
C LEU A 89 12.11 -16.57 -10.77
N VAL A 90 12.19 -15.38 -11.38
CA VAL A 90 12.97 -15.13 -12.59
C VAL A 90 14.02 -14.07 -12.31
N GLY A 91 15.19 -14.20 -12.89
CA GLY A 91 16.23 -13.17 -12.82
C GLY A 91 15.72 -11.88 -13.47
N ALA A 92 15.87 -10.77 -12.78
CA ALA A 92 15.40 -9.46 -13.24
C ALA A 92 16.37 -8.36 -12.83
N ASP A 93 16.70 -7.49 -13.78
CA ASP A 93 17.41 -6.25 -13.48
C ASP A 93 16.39 -5.15 -13.12
N THR A 94 16.36 -4.83 -11.85
CA THR A 94 15.52 -3.76 -11.28
C THR A 94 16.36 -2.68 -10.60
N GLU A 95 17.65 -2.62 -10.88
CA GLU A 95 18.58 -1.63 -10.32
C GLU A 95 18.10 -0.20 -10.60
N ASN A 96 17.60 0.01 -11.83
CA ASN A 96 16.92 1.23 -12.22
C ASN A 96 15.46 0.89 -12.49
N HIS A 97 14.56 1.58 -11.81
CA HIS A 97 13.13 1.34 -11.96
C HIS A 97 12.31 2.59 -11.63
N ILE A 98 11.02 2.51 -11.92
CA ILE A 98 10.05 3.53 -11.55
C ILE A 98 8.97 2.89 -10.70
N MET A 99 8.64 3.53 -9.57
CA MET A 99 7.47 3.20 -8.76
C MET A 99 6.43 4.30 -8.92
N LEU A 100 5.28 3.96 -9.50
CA LEU A 100 4.11 4.84 -9.58
C LEU A 100 3.26 4.62 -8.32
N VAL A 101 2.83 5.70 -7.68
CA VAL A 101 2.08 5.61 -6.42
C VAL A 101 0.70 6.23 -6.58
N GLY A 102 -0.34 5.40 -6.49
CA GLY A 102 -1.72 5.85 -6.34
C GLY A 102 -2.18 5.73 -4.90
N ALA A 103 -3.11 6.56 -4.46
CA ALA A 103 -3.72 6.49 -3.14
C ALA A 103 -5.20 6.87 -3.20
N ASP A 104 -5.98 6.39 -2.24
CA ASP A 104 -7.34 6.86 -1.99
C ASP A 104 -8.23 6.79 -3.25
N LEU A 105 -8.30 5.61 -3.87
CA LEU A 105 -9.08 5.39 -5.07
C LEU A 105 -10.59 5.43 -4.78
N HIS A 106 -11.01 4.92 -3.64
CA HIS A 106 -12.40 4.86 -3.18
C HIS A 106 -13.39 4.35 -4.23
N LEU A 107 -13.00 3.33 -5.00
CA LEU A 107 -13.86 2.77 -6.03
C LEU A 107 -15.05 2.05 -5.40
N ALA A 108 -16.24 2.34 -5.92
CA ALA A 108 -17.50 1.84 -5.40
C ALA A 108 -18.54 1.53 -6.49
N ASP A 109 -18.14 1.55 -7.76
CA ASP A 109 -19.06 1.54 -8.91
C ASP A 109 -20.12 2.64 -8.77
N LYS A 110 -19.66 3.83 -8.38
CA LYS A 110 -20.50 4.99 -8.14
C LYS A 110 -20.26 6.06 -9.21
N GLN A 111 -21.33 6.43 -9.91
CA GLN A 111 -21.25 7.43 -10.99
C GLN A 111 -20.27 7.03 -12.09
N ASN A 112 -19.14 7.71 -12.19
CA ASN A 112 -18.14 7.50 -13.22
C ASN A 112 -16.78 7.07 -12.66
N ASP A 113 -16.71 6.69 -11.39
CA ASP A 113 -15.44 6.40 -10.71
C ASP A 113 -14.61 5.34 -11.45
N LEU A 114 -15.19 4.20 -11.80
CA LEU A 114 -14.51 3.14 -12.56
C LEU A 114 -14.07 3.60 -13.95
N ARG A 115 -14.91 4.38 -14.63
CA ARG A 115 -14.58 4.91 -15.96
C ARG A 115 -13.44 5.92 -15.88
N ASN A 116 -13.48 6.81 -14.90
CA ASN A 116 -12.47 7.85 -14.72
C ASN A 116 -11.14 7.24 -14.27
N PHE A 117 -11.18 6.26 -13.38
CA PHE A 117 -9.99 5.50 -13.01
C PHE A 117 -9.36 4.79 -14.22
N LYS A 118 -10.18 4.12 -15.05
CA LYS A 118 -9.71 3.44 -16.26
C LYS A 118 -9.12 4.40 -17.29
N ASN A 119 -9.85 5.47 -17.62
CA ASN A 119 -9.46 6.40 -18.67
C ASN A 119 -8.41 7.42 -18.23
N GLY A 120 -8.31 7.66 -16.92
CA GLY A 120 -7.28 8.52 -16.31
C GLY A 120 -6.08 7.71 -15.84
N PHE A 121 -6.10 7.26 -14.60
CA PHE A 121 -4.95 6.63 -13.95
C PHE A 121 -4.42 5.41 -14.72
N ILE A 122 -5.28 4.44 -15.05
CA ILE A 122 -4.85 3.20 -15.72
C ILE A 122 -4.28 3.50 -17.11
N ALA A 123 -4.97 4.32 -17.91
CA ALA A 123 -4.53 4.63 -19.26
C ALA A 123 -3.20 5.40 -19.28
N GLU A 124 -3.05 6.39 -18.40
CA GLU A 124 -1.80 7.18 -18.34
C GLU A 124 -0.63 6.37 -17.80
N THR A 125 -0.82 5.62 -16.72
CA THR A 125 0.26 4.83 -16.10
C THR A 125 0.65 3.66 -16.99
N GLN A 126 -0.28 3.07 -17.73
CA GLN A 126 0.04 2.06 -18.76
C GLN A 126 0.87 2.68 -19.89
N ALA A 127 0.44 3.80 -20.46
CA ALA A 127 1.20 4.49 -21.50
C ALA A 127 2.58 4.95 -21.02
N PHE A 128 2.68 5.35 -19.77
CA PHE A 128 3.95 5.68 -19.13
C PHE A 128 4.87 4.46 -19.05
N ALA A 129 4.34 3.32 -18.62
CA ALA A 129 5.10 2.08 -18.53
C ALA A 129 5.55 1.56 -19.89
N ASP A 130 4.66 1.61 -20.91
CA ASP A 130 4.96 1.20 -22.28
C ASP A 130 6.07 2.03 -22.93
N ALA A 131 6.21 3.30 -22.53
CA ALA A 131 7.24 4.21 -23.02
C ALA A 131 8.54 4.20 -22.18
N SER A 132 8.53 3.56 -21.02
CA SER A 132 9.66 3.58 -20.08
C SER A 132 10.80 2.67 -20.55
N PRO A 133 12.06 3.14 -20.50
CA PRO A 133 13.23 2.30 -20.79
C PRO A 133 13.63 1.37 -19.62
N VAL A 134 12.99 1.53 -18.45
CA VAL A 134 13.27 0.75 -17.24
C VAL A 134 11.96 0.12 -16.73
N PRO A 135 12.03 -0.94 -15.92
CA PRO A 135 10.85 -1.54 -15.31
C PRO A 135 10.01 -0.54 -14.55
N VAL A 136 8.69 -0.64 -14.69
CA VAL A 136 7.71 0.20 -13.98
C VAL A 136 6.83 -0.68 -13.11
N PHE A 137 6.67 -0.28 -11.87
CA PHE A 137 5.80 -0.90 -10.87
C PHE A 137 4.80 0.13 -10.36
N CYS A 138 3.72 -0.35 -9.78
CA CYS A 138 2.71 0.49 -9.13
C CYS A 138 2.57 0.07 -7.66
N LEU A 139 2.42 1.05 -6.78
CA LEU A 139 2.10 0.88 -5.38
C LEU A 139 0.83 1.65 -5.06
N MET A 140 -0.21 0.95 -4.63
CA MET A 140 -1.45 1.55 -4.14
C MET A 140 -1.35 1.74 -2.63
N ALA A 141 -1.34 2.98 -2.19
CA ALA A 141 -1.13 3.35 -0.79
C ALA A 141 -2.43 3.36 0.04
N GLY A 142 -3.30 2.39 -0.19
CA GLY A 142 -4.53 2.18 0.58
C GLY A 142 -5.78 2.81 -0.04
N ASP A 143 -6.93 2.40 0.52
CA ASP A 143 -8.28 2.84 0.15
C ASP A 143 -8.59 2.57 -1.33
N MET A 144 -8.36 1.32 -1.79
CA MET A 144 -8.72 0.91 -3.15
C MET A 144 -10.23 0.93 -3.36
N THR A 145 -10.98 0.58 -2.34
CA THR A 145 -12.44 0.54 -2.38
C THR A 145 -13.05 1.45 -1.31
N TRP A 146 -14.34 1.67 -1.39
CA TRP A 146 -15.06 2.42 -0.36
C TRP A 146 -15.99 1.49 0.42
N ASP A 147 -15.58 1.02 1.59
CA ASP A 147 -16.26 0.07 2.46
C ASP A 147 -17.75 0.37 2.68
N ARG A 148 -18.12 1.65 2.81
CA ARG A 148 -19.51 2.09 2.95
C ARG A 148 -20.43 1.53 1.86
N TYR A 149 -19.94 1.32 0.66
CA TYR A 149 -20.72 0.87 -0.50
C TYR A 149 -20.47 -0.60 -0.87
N TRP A 150 -19.68 -1.32 -0.10
CA TRP A 150 -19.35 -2.71 -0.40
C TRP A 150 -20.57 -3.58 -0.67
N TYR A 151 -21.59 -3.44 0.16
CA TYR A 151 -22.80 -4.25 0.10
C TYR A 151 -23.93 -3.57 -0.68
N ASP A 152 -24.10 -2.26 -0.50
CA ASP A 152 -25.15 -1.50 -1.19
C ASP A 152 -24.97 -1.47 -2.70
N ARG A 153 -23.70 -1.41 -3.18
CA ARG A 153 -23.35 -1.38 -4.59
C ARG A 153 -22.70 -2.65 -5.08
N ASN A 154 -22.49 -3.60 -4.19
CA ASN A 154 -21.80 -4.86 -4.48
C ASN A 154 -20.43 -4.65 -5.14
N PHE A 155 -19.67 -3.65 -4.67
CA PHE A 155 -18.32 -3.40 -5.14
C PHE A 155 -17.33 -3.45 -3.97
N ARG A 156 -16.57 -4.56 -3.89
CA ARG A 156 -15.62 -4.88 -2.82
C ARG A 156 -14.25 -5.21 -3.41
N LEU A 157 -13.28 -5.53 -2.59
CA LEU A 157 -11.92 -5.86 -3.02
C LEU A 157 -11.83 -6.96 -4.10
N PRO A 158 -12.61 -8.08 -4.06
CA PRO A 158 -12.62 -9.03 -5.16
C PRO A 158 -13.09 -8.41 -6.49
N HIS A 159 -14.06 -7.49 -6.46
CA HIS A 159 -14.54 -6.80 -7.67
C HIS A 159 -13.49 -5.79 -8.18
N TYR A 160 -12.79 -5.09 -7.28
CA TYR A 160 -11.65 -4.23 -7.64
C TYR A 160 -10.58 -5.04 -8.36
N ARG A 161 -10.16 -6.17 -7.80
CA ARG A 161 -9.15 -7.06 -8.41
C ARG A 161 -9.58 -7.55 -9.79
N GLU A 162 -10.81 -8.04 -9.91
CA GLU A 162 -11.36 -8.50 -11.19
C GLU A 162 -11.45 -7.36 -12.20
N TRP A 163 -11.90 -6.19 -11.76
CA TRP A 163 -12.00 -5.02 -12.62
C TRP A 163 -10.62 -4.54 -13.10
N LEU A 164 -9.64 -4.48 -12.21
CA LEU A 164 -8.27 -4.12 -12.55
C LEU A 164 -7.69 -5.07 -13.61
N SER A 165 -7.88 -6.37 -13.43
CA SER A 165 -7.51 -7.40 -14.40
C SER A 165 -8.14 -7.20 -15.77
N ARG A 166 -9.45 -6.87 -15.82
CA ARG A 166 -10.19 -6.64 -17.06
C ARG A 166 -9.92 -5.28 -17.70
N SER A 167 -9.27 -4.37 -17.00
CA SER A 167 -8.98 -3.03 -17.52
C SER A 167 -7.93 -3.00 -18.64
N GLY A 168 -7.17 -4.09 -18.78
CA GLY A 168 -6.02 -4.18 -19.67
C GLY A 168 -4.74 -3.60 -19.08
N TYR A 169 -4.73 -3.33 -17.77
CA TYR A 169 -3.54 -2.88 -17.04
C TYR A 169 -2.54 -4.02 -16.90
N SER A 170 -1.29 -3.79 -17.29
CA SER A 170 -0.23 -4.80 -17.24
C SER A 170 0.90 -4.46 -16.27
N VAL A 171 0.88 -3.26 -15.68
CA VAL A 171 1.88 -2.85 -14.69
C VAL A 171 1.69 -3.69 -13.42
N PRO A 172 2.76 -4.31 -12.88
CA PRO A 172 2.68 -5.02 -11.61
C PRO A 172 2.32 -4.09 -10.45
N VAL A 173 1.37 -4.52 -9.60
CA VAL A 173 0.84 -3.69 -8.52
C VAL A 173 1.12 -4.31 -7.17
N PHE A 174 1.68 -3.53 -6.27
CA PHE A 174 1.75 -3.76 -4.83
C PHE A 174 0.65 -2.97 -4.12
N HIS A 175 0.15 -3.45 -2.99
CA HIS A 175 -0.95 -2.81 -2.26
C HIS A 175 -0.60 -2.64 -0.79
N ALA A 176 -0.88 -1.46 -0.25
CA ALA A 176 -1.06 -1.25 1.19
C ALA A 176 -2.55 -1.25 1.52
N MET A 177 -2.90 -1.63 2.72
CA MET A 177 -4.29 -1.61 3.19
C MET A 177 -4.64 -0.23 3.75
N GLY A 178 -5.82 0.31 3.38
CA GLY A 178 -6.37 1.52 3.95
C GLY A 178 -7.57 1.27 4.84
N ASN A 179 -8.05 2.32 5.51
CA ASN A 179 -9.18 2.17 6.43
C ASN A 179 -10.50 1.82 5.72
N HIS A 180 -10.64 2.16 4.45
CA HIS A 180 -11.81 1.79 3.64
C HIS A 180 -11.68 0.44 2.93
N ASP A 181 -10.64 -0.33 3.22
CA ASP A 181 -10.44 -1.68 2.69
C ASP A 181 -10.79 -2.77 3.72
N ASN A 182 -11.40 -2.38 4.86
CA ASN A 182 -11.92 -3.27 5.90
C ASN A 182 -13.39 -3.61 5.67
N ASP A 183 -13.81 -4.80 6.11
CA ASP A 183 -15.21 -5.22 6.03
C ASP A 183 -16.04 -4.45 7.07
N PRO A 184 -16.99 -3.57 6.65
CA PRO A 184 -17.79 -2.78 7.58
C PRO A 184 -18.84 -3.60 8.33
N TYR A 185 -19.09 -4.85 7.96
CA TYR A 185 -19.95 -5.77 8.71
C TYR A 185 -19.19 -6.53 9.79
N ALA A 186 -17.87 -6.67 9.66
CA ALA A 186 -17.03 -7.38 10.61
C ALA A 186 -16.69 -6.50 11.83
N GLN A 187 -16.67 -7.12 13.02
CA GLN A 187 -16.26 -6.46 14.26
C GLN A 187 -14.82 -6.83 14.59
N GLY A 188 -13.99 -5.80 14.83
CA GLY A 188 -12.58 -5.95 15.18
C GLY A 188 -11.67 -6.21 13.97
N ASP A 189 -10.38 -6.16 14.23
CA ASP A 189 -9.33 -6.07 13.23
C ASP A 189 -9.19 -7.35 12.38
N ALA A 190 -8.96 -8.49 13.01
CA ALA A 190 -8.72 -9.74 12.28
C ALA A 190 -9.84 -10.14 11.30
N PRO A 191 -11.15 -10.07 11.65
CA PRO A 191 -12.20 -10.30 10.67
C PRO A 191 -12.37 -9.13 9.67
N GLY A 192 -12.07 -7.89 10.06
CA GLY A 192 -12.16 -6.72 9.19
C GLY A 192 -11.24 -6.81 7.98
N GLN A 193 -10.00 -7.23 8.19
CA GLN A 193 -8.96 -7.33 7.16
C GLN A 193 -9.02 -8.63 6.33
N LEU A 194 -9.87 -9.59 6.72
CA LEU A 194 -9.89 -10.94 6.10
C LEU A 194 -10.14 -10.90 4.59
N SER A 195 -11.02 -10.03 4.11
CA SER A 195 -11.30 -9.86 2.69
C SER A 195 -10.08 -9.35 1.93
N TYR A 196 -9.34 -8.42 2.51
CA TYR A 196 -8.09 -7.91 1.95
C TYR A 196 -7.05 -9.03 1.85
N CYS A 197 -6.76 -9.70 2.94
CA CYS A 197 -5.75 -10.76 2.99
C CYS A 197 -6.03 -11.90 2.02
N LYS A 198 -7.30 -12.26 1.81
CA LYS A 198 -7.72 -13.28 0.83
C LYS A 198 -7.65 -12.81 -0.62
N THR A 199 -7.79 -11.52 -0.87
CA THR A 199 -7.94 -10.97 -2.23
C THR A 199 -6.65 -10.39 -2.78
N LEU A 200 -5.95 -9.59 -1.98
CA LEU A 200 -4.78 -8.81 -2.39
C LEU A 200 -3.47 -9.33 -1.77
N GLY A 201 -3.57 -10.13 -0.73
CA GLY A 201 -2.41 -10.75 -0.09
C GLY A 201 -2.08 -10.19 1.29
N PRO A 202 -0.84 -10.35 1.74
CA PRO A 202 -0.42 -9.87 3.05
C PRO A 202 -0.69 -8.38 3.23
N ASN A 203 -1.22 -8.01 4.37
CA ASN A 203 -1.42 -6.60 4.72
C ASN A 203 -0.11 -5.92 5.17
N TYR A 204 0.94 -6.69 5.45
CA TYR A 204 2.31 -6.20 5.60
C TYR A 204 3.32 -7.20 5.02
N TYR A 205 4.34 -6.70 4.37
CA TYR A 205 5.37 -7.48 3.68
C TYR A 205 6.54 -6.60 3.23
N SER A 206 7.58 -7.21 2.69
CA SER A 206 8.72 -6.49 2.11
C SER A 206 9.16 -7.09 0.77
N PHE A 207 9.87 -6.30 0.00
CA PHE A 207 10.47 -6.72 -1.27
C PHE A 207 11.65 -5.82 -1.64
N ASN A 208 12.53 -6.32 -2.51
CA ASN A 208 13.65 -5.54 -3.03
C ASN A 208 13.48 -5.29 -4.52
N LEU A 209 13.70 -4.05 -4.95
CA LEU A 209 13.90 -3.68 -6.35
C LEU A 209 15.27 -3.00 -6.45
N GLY A 210 16.20 -3.65 -7.16
CA GLY A 210 17.59 -3.23 -7.13
C GLY A 210 18.13 -3.22 -5.71
N LYS A 211 18.75 -2.11 -5.30
CA LYS A 211 19.29 -1.91 -3.94
C LYS A 211 18.29 -1.37 -2.95
N VAL A 212 17.15 -0.89 -3.42
CA VAL A 212 16.13 -0.29 -2.55
C VAL A 212 15.32 -1.38 -1.89
N HIS A 213 15.23 -1.32 -0.58
CA HIS A 213 14.34 -2.15 0.22
C HIS A 213 13.00 -1.46 0.41
N TYR A 214 11.92 -2.15 0.06
CA TYR A 214 10.54 -1.68 0.20
C TYR A 214 9.85 -2.47 1.30
N VAL A 215 9.15 -1.75 2.17
CA VAL A 215 8.31 -2.33 3.22
C VAL A 215 6.90 -1.76 3.07
N VAL A 216 5.91 -2.61 3.13
CA VAL A 216 4.50 -2.22 3.25
C VAL A 216 4.02 -2.60 4.64
N LEU A 217 3.36 -1.69 5.33
CA LEU A 217 2.79 -1.90 6.66
C LEU A 217 1.30 -1.58 6.64
N ASP A 218 0.58 -2.23 7.55
CA ASP A 218 -0.80 -1.94 7.88
C ASP A 218 -0.84 -1.13 9.18
N ASP A 219 -1.30 0.11 9.10
CA ASP A 219 -1.43 1.02 10.23
C ASP A 219 -2.88 1.27 10.65
N ILE A 220 -3.80 0.38 10.22
CA ILE A 220 -5.21 0.40 10.56
C ILE A 220 -5.54 -0.73 11.54
N ASP A 221 -5.74 -0.38 12.81
CA ASP A 221 -6.33 -1.29 13.80
C ASP A 221 -7.85 -1.06 13.82
N TRP A 222 -8.59 -1.93 13.14
CA TRP A 222 -10.03 -1.81 12.93
C TRP A 222 -10.82 -2.18 14.17
N ILE A 223 -11.37 -1.17 14.86
CA ILE A 223 -12.14 -1.32 16.10
C ILE A 223 -13.66 -1.24 15.87
N ASN A 224 -14.11 -1.51 14.66
CA ASN A 224 -15.51 -1.47 14.27
C ASN A 224 -16.41 -2.22 15.24
N THR A 225 -17.50 -1.61 15.66
CA THR A 225 -18.50 -2.17 16.56
C THR A 225 -19.90 -2.09 15.95
N GLY A 226 -20.80 -2.96 16.38
CA GLY A 226 -22.19 -2.96 15.93
C GLY A 226 -22.41 -3.44 14.49
N GLY A 227 -21.36 -3.82 13.77
CA GLY A 227 -21.46 -4.42 12.44
C GLY A 227 -22.02 -5.83 12.50
N SER A 228 -22.84 -6.19 11.52
CA SER A 228 -23.37 -7.53 11.34
C SER A 228 -23.87 -7.70 9.91
N ASP A 229 -24.26 -8.90 9.53
CA ASP A 229 -24.85 -9.15 8.21
C ASP A 229 -26.03 -8.19 7.95
N GLY A 230 -25.92 -7.41 6.89
CA GLY A 230 -26.91 -6.40 6.51
C GLY A 230 -26.82 -5.06 7.27
N VAL A 231 -25.86 -4.87 8.20
CA VAL A 231 -25.74 -3.66 9.00
C VAL A 231 -24.29 -3.18 9.08
N LEU A 232 -24.03 -1.98 8.59
CA LEU A 232 -22.74 -1.32 8.77
C LEU A 232 -22.48 -1.04 10.25
N GLY A 233 -21.26 -1.32 10.71
CA GLY A 233 -20.81 -0.95 12.05
C GLY A 233 -20.43 0.54 12.15
N SER A 234 -19.75 0.87 13.25
CA SER A 234 -19.24 2.22 13.52
C SER A 234 -18.18 2.69 12.51
N ARG A 235 -17.46 1.74 11.90
CA ARG A 235 -16.35 1.97 10.98
C ARG A 235 -15.18 2.75 11.60
N ASP A 236 -15.02 2.58 12.92
CA ASP A 236 -13.95 3.20 13.67
C ASP A 236 -12.65 2.38 13.59
N TYR A 237 -11.53 3.04 13.71
CA TYR A 237 -10.20 2.42 13.72
C TYR A 237 -9.22 3.26 14.52
N ASN A 238 -8.20 2.61 15.07
CA ASN A 238 -7.00 3.26 15.58
C ASN A 238 -5.94 3.33 14.48
N ARG A 239 -5.07 4.33 14.56
CA ARG A 239 -3.94 4.53 13.65
C ARG A 239 -2.69 4.03 14.33
N VAL A 240 -2.39 2.76 14.13
CA VAL A 240 -1.29 2.09 14.84
C VAL A 240 -0.86 0.83 14.09
N VAL A 241 0.44 0.64 13.98
CA VAL A 241 1.04 -0.62 13.55
C VAL A 241 1.03 -1.60 14.71
N SER A 242 0.55 -2.82 14.51
CA SER A 242 0.43 -3.82 15.57
C SER A 242 1.81 -4.23 16.12
N LEU A 243 1.84 -4.73 17.36
CA LEU A 243 3.08 -5.23 17.98
C LEU A 243 3.70 -6.38 17.19
N ALA A 244 2.87 -7.24 16.60
CA ALA A 244 3.33 -8.34 15.76
C ALA A 244 4.04 -7.82 14.49
N GLN A 245 3.46 -6.82 13.83
CA GLN A 245 4.11 -6.17 12.69
C GLN A 245 5.42 -5.48 13.09
N MET A 246 5.46 -4.79 14.25
CA MET A 246 6.69 -4.14 14.72
C MET A 246 7.80 -5.15 15.03
N ALA A 247 7.46 -6.33 15.55
CA ALA A 247 8.42 -7.42 15.75
C ALA A 247 8.92 -7.96 14.42
N TRP A 248 8.01 -8.25 13.47
CA TRP A 248 8.35 -8.69 12.13
C TRP A 248 9.22 -7.66 11.39
N LEU A 249 8.85 -6.36 11.47
CA LEU A 249 9.61 -5.26 10.87
C LEU A 249 11.05 -5.20 11.42
N ALA A 250 11.21 -5.36 12.73
CA ALA A 250 12.55 -5.35 13.34
C ALA A 250 13.44 -6.47 12.80
N GLU A 251 12.89 -7.67 12.61
CA GLU A 251 13.61 -8.81 11.99
C GLU A 251 13.90 -8.56 10.51
N ASP A 252 12.95 -7.99 9.78
CA ASP A 252 13.08 -7.69 8.36
C ASP A 252 14.18 -6.65 8.12
N LEU A 253 14.13 -5.52 8.81
CA LEU A 253 15.13 -4.46 8.70
C LEU A 253 16.52 -4.90 9.20
N ALA A 254 16.58 -5.79 10.20
CA ALA A 254 17.86 -6.34 10.66
C ALA A 254 18.56 -7.18 9.59
N ALA A 255 17.79 -7.81 8.70
CA ALA A 255 18.31 -8.64 7.61
C ALA A 255 18.81 -7.82 6.40
N VAL A 256 18.49 -6.54 6.30
CA VAL A 256 19.03 -5.65 5.26
C VAL A 256 20.51 -5.37 5.59
N GLU A 257 21.40 -5.86 4.74
CA GLU A 257 22.85 -5.73 4.96
C GLU A 257 23.37 -4.32 4.69
N ASP A 258 22.98 -3.72 3.56
CA ASP A 258 23.39 -2.37 3.15
C ASP A 258 22.35 -1.33 3.55
N LYS A 259 22.56 -0.72 4.72
CA LYS A 259 21.71 0.38 5.21
C LYS A 259 22.11 1.76 4.68
N THR A 260 23.08 1.83 3.78
CA THR A 260 23.41 3.05 3.03
C THR A 260 22.52 3.22 1.80
N ALA A 261 21.91 2.13 1.33
CA ALA A 261 20.86 2.16 0.32
C ALA A 261 19.54 2.69 0.90
N PRO A 262 18.69 3.33 0.08
CA PRO A 262 17.41 3.85 0.54
C PRO A 262 16.45 2.78 1.03
N LEU A 263 15.68 3.11 2.04
CA LEU A 263 14.52 2.36 2.53
C LEU A 263 13.24 3.11 2.14
N VAL A 264 12.29 2.42 1.55
CA VAL A 264 10.95 2.96 1.27
C VAL A 264 9.93 2.20 2.13
N VAL A 265 9.16 2.93 2.94
CA VAL A 265 8.10 2.35 3.80
C VAL A 265 6.76 2.93 3.38
N CYS A 266 5.85 2.08 2.92
CA CYS A 266 4.49 2.46 2.58
C CYS A 266 3.53 2.05 3.70
N LEU A 267 2.70 2.98 4.12
CA LEU A 267 1.54 2.77 4.98
C LEU A 267 0.44 3.74 4.56
N HIS A 268 -0.78 3.54 5.02
CA HIS A 268 -1.90 4.34 4.53
C HIS A 268 -2.00 5.70 5.20
N VAL A 269 -1.98 5.73 6.54
CA VAL A 269 -2.14 6.98 7.31
C VAL A 269 -0.81 7.68 7.46
N GLN A 270 -0.81 8.99 7.24
CA GLN A 270 0.39 9.80 7.39
C GLN A 270 0.93 9.78 8.84
N LEU A 271 2.26 9.84 8.97
CA LEU A 271 2.95 9.91 10.27
C LEU A 271 2.68 11.22 11.01
N TYR A 272 2.52 12.31 10.26
CA TYR A 272 2.31 13.66 10.79
C TYR A 272 1.15 14.36 10.10
N GLU A 273 0.39 15.18 10.84
CA GLU A 273 -0.63 16.04 10.26
C GLU A 273 -0.01 17.31 9.65
N ASN A 274 -0.27 17.51 8.36
CA ASN A 274 0.22 18.66 7.61
C ASN A 274 -0.84 19.77 7.44
N TYR A 275 -1.84 19.81 8.28
CA TYR A 275 -2.95 20.78 8.13
C TYR A 275 -2.61 22.20 8.55
N ASN A 276 -1.47 22.41 9.20
CA ASN A 276 -1.02 23.72 9.66
C ASN A 276 0.27 24.11 8.97
N ALA A 277 0.34 25.33 8.47
CA ALA A 277 1.57 25.94 7.94
C ALA A 277 2.74 25.97 8.97
N SER A 278 2.46 25.73 10.21
CA SER A 278 3.44 25.61 11.31
C SER A 278 3.62 24.13 11.68
N PHE A 279 3.76 23.20 10.78
CA PHE A 279 4.14 21.80 11.01
C PHE A 279 4.33 21.46 12.51
N THR A 280 3.32 21.72 13.32
CA THR A 280 3.31 21.21 14.68
C THR A 280 3.12 19.73 14.51
N ASN A 281 4.18 18.97 14.76
CA ASN A 281 4.26 17.53 14.70
C ASN A 281 3.14 16.89 15.53
N THR A 282 1.95 16.90 15.01
CA THR A 282 0.81 16.26 15.66
C THR A 282 0.84 14.83 15.19
N VAL A 283 1.58 14.03 15.93
CA VAL A 283 1.63 12.58 15.74
C VAL A 283 0.22 12.03 15.78
N LYS A 284 -0.27 11.50 14.68
CA LYS A 284 -1.59 10.87 14.62
C LYS A 284 -1.60 9.44 15.09
N MET A 285 -0.48 8.75 14.97
CA MET A 285 -0.32 7.40 15.50
C MET A 285 -0.10 7.48 17.00
N THR A 286 -1.08 7.10 17.76
CA THR A 286 -1.16 7.38 19.21
C THR A 286 -0.48 6.34 20.12
N SER A 287 -0.13 5.16 19.59
CA SER A 287 0.51 4.11 20.40
C SER A 287 2.00 4.35 20.56
N ALA A 288 2.50 4.30 21.78
CA ALA A 288 3.93 4.40 22.07
C ALA A 288 4.76 3.27 21.41
N THR A 289 4.16 2.13 21.14
CA THR A 289 4.84 0.92 20.65
C THR A 289 4.72 0.71 19.15
N GLY A 290 3.62 1.15 18.53
CA GLY A 290 3.39 1.03 17.06
C GLY A 290 3.11 2.38 16.42
N GLY A 291 3.37 3.48 17.11
CA GLY A 291 3.14 4.83 16.59
C GLY A 291 4.34 5.42 15.88
N THR A 292 4.21 6.67 15.47
CA THR A 292 5.23 7.39 14.68
C THR A 292 6.62 7.32 15.29
N GLY A 293 6.76 7.54 16.60
CA GLY A 293 8.05 7.49 17.27
C GLY A 293 8.73 6.12 17.20
N ALA A 294 7.96 5.05 17.31
CA ALA A 294 8.46 3.68 17.20
C ALA A 294 8.91 3.38 15.75
N LEU A 295 8.15 3.81 14.74
CA LEU A 295 8.51 3.65 13.34
C LEU A 295 9.78 4.42 12.97
N ILE A 296 9.89 5.70 13.37
CA ILE A 296 11.09 6.49 13.14
C ILE A 296 12.32 5.86 13.82
N ASN A 297 12.12 5.32 15.02
CA ASN A 297 13.21 4.61 15.72
C ASN A 297 13.58 3.29 15.01
N ALA A 298 12.64 2.56 14.44
CA ALA A 298 12.91 1.31 13.74
C ALA A 298 13.81 1.52 12.50
N VAL A 299 13.66 2.64 11.80
CA VAL A 299 14.39 2.95 10.56
C VAL A 299 15.67 3.77 10.77
N ARG A 300 16.03 4.09 12.01
CA ARG A 300 17.11 5.04 12.37
C ARG A 300 18.50 4.69 11.81
N ASP A 301 18.76 3.42 11.55
CA ASP A 301 20.06 2.94 11.08
C ASP A 301 20.27 3.13 9.57
N PHE A 302 19.19 3.43 8.83
CA PHE A 302 19.27 3.70 7.39
C PHE A 302 19.75 5.13 7.12
N SER A 303 20.46 5.30 6.01
CA SER A 303 21.00 6.61 5.59
C SER A 303 19.95 7.49 4.95
N GLU A 304 18.95 6.89 4.30
CA GLU A 304 17.86 7.57 3.61
C GLU A 304 16.57 6.75 3.73
N VAL A 305 15.47 7.39 4.14
CA VAL A 305 14.18 6.74 4.34
C VAL A 305 13.08 7.61 3.74
N HIS A 306 12.26 7.01 2.90
CA HIS A 306 11.05 7.60 2.34
C HIS A 306 9.82 6.88 2.88
N PHE A 307 8.98 7.60 3.62
CA PHE A 307 7.63 7.13 3.94
C PHE A 307 6.67 7.59 2.84
N ILE A 308 5.86 6.67 2.33
CA ILE A 308 4.81 6.92 1.36
C ILE A 308 3.47 6.71 2.04
N THR A 309 2.59 7.72 2.01
CA THR A 309 1.29 7.71 2.67
C THR A 309 0.20 8.31 1.79
N GLY A 310 -1.06 8.07 2.16
CA GLY A 310 -2.27 8.61 1.52
C GLY A 310 -3.23 9.22 2.55
N HIS A 311 -4.48 8.76 2.59
CA HIS A 311 -5.50 9.01 3.60
C HIS A 311 -6.05 10.44 3.68
N THR A 312 -5.24 11.46 3.51
CA THR A 312 -5.66 12.85 3.69
C THR A 312 -6.12 13.53 2.41
N HIS A 313 -6.00 12.83 1.28
CA HIS A 313 -6.44 13.28 -0.04
C HIS A 313 -5.80 14.60 -0.49
N HIS A 314 -4.58 14.87 -0.07
CA HIS A 314 -3.82 16.03 -0.53
C HIS A 314 -2.33 15.72 -0.61
N ASN A 315 -1.60 16.46 -1.40
CA ASN A 315 -0.15 16.35 -1.48
C ASN A 315 0.52 17.08 -0.33
N ALA A 316 1.44 16.39 0.32
CA ALA A 316 2.32 17.02 1.29
C ALA A 316 3.66 16.30 1.31
N THR A 317 4.70 17.04 1.59
CA THR A 317 6.03 16.50 1.88
C THR A 317 6.49 17.03 3.20
N MET A 318 6.88 16.14 4.10
CA MET A 318 7.42 16.50 5.39
C MET A 318 8.85 15.98 5.52
N VAL A 319 9.79 16.88 5.70
CA VAL A 319 11.16 16.55 6.10
C VAL A 319 11.15 16.35 7.62
N ILE A 320 11.20 15.07 8.03
CA ILE A 320 11.17 14.69 9.44
C ILE A 320 12.57 14.85 10.06
N SER A 321 13.59 14.48 9.30
CA SER A 321 14.99 14.67 9.66
C SER A 321 15.85 14.79 8.39
N ASP A 322 17.14 14.91 8.54
CA ASP A 322 18.12 14.87 7.44
C ASP A 322 18.12 13.54 6.66
N LYS A 323 17.51 12.50 7.22
CA LYS A 323 17.47 11.15 6.64
C LYS A 323 16.06 10.67 6.28
N VAL A 324 15.04 11.27 6.85
CA VAL A 324 13.66 10.77 6.79
C VAL A 324 12.74 11.80 6.20
N ILE A 325 12.08 11.43 5.11
CA ILE A 325 11.09 12.24 4.41
C ILE A 325 9.78 11.46 4.33
N GLU A 326 8.66 12.11 4.59
CA GLU A 326 7.32 11.58 4.33
C GLU A 326 6.72 12.26 3.11
N HIS A 327 6.17 11.45 2.22
CA HIS A 327 5.44 11.88 1.03
C HIS A 327 3.99 11.43 1.16
N ASN A 328 3.10 12.37 1.43
CA ASN A 328 1.66 12.13 1.40
C ASN A 328 1.14 12.40 -0.01
N THR A 329 0.45 11.42 -0.58
CA THR A 329 -0.03 11.47 -1.97
C THR A 329 -1.49 11.89 -2.00
N ALA A 330 -1.86 12.80 -2.90
CA ALA A 330 -3.24 13.19 -3.13
C ALA A 330 -4.07 12.05 -3.72
N ALA A 331 -5.38 12.11 -3.51
CA ALA A 331 -6.31 11.08 -3.93
C ALA A 331 -6.44 10.97 -5.46
N VAL A 332 -6.55 9.75 -5.93
CA VAL A 332 -6.99 9.46 -7.30
C VAL A 332 -8.51 9.52 -7.43
N CYS A 333 -9.23 9.41 -6.29
CA CYS A 333 -10.69 9.36 -6.24
C CYS A 333 -11.35 10.70 -6.54
N GLU A 334 -12.19 10.70 -7.55
CA GLU A 334 -12.94 11.86 -8.01
C GLU A 334 -13.99 12.36 -7.01
N THR A 335 -14.52 11.51 -6.15
CA THR A 335 -15.59 11.89 -5.20
C THR A 335 -15.13 12.82 -4.08
N TRP A 336 -13.84 12.94 -3.87
CA TRP A 336 -13.24 13.81 -2.86
C TRP A 336 -12.62 15.08 -3.45
N TRP A 337 -12.80 15.34 -4.75
CA TRP A 337 -12.27 16.52 -5.39
C TRP A 337 -13.26 17.69 -5.38
N TRP A 338 -12.72 18.87 -5.30
CA TRP A 338 -13.49 20.11 -5.27
C TRP A 338 -13.37 20.83 -6.60
N SER A 339 -14.46 20.91 -7.35
CA SER A 339 -14.40 21.42 -8.72
C SER A 339 -14.68 22.90 -8.89
N THR A 340 -15.35 23.57 -7.95
CA THR A 340 -15.95 24.88 -8.26
C THR A 340 -15.36 26.08 -7.54
N PHE A 341 -14.51 25.86 -6.54
CA PHE A 341 -13.97 26.95 -5.72
C PHE A 341 -12.66 27.54 -6.21
N PHE A 342 -11.78 26.68 -6.70
CA PHE A 342 -10.41 27.04 -7.07
C PHE A 342 -10.13 26.80 -8.54
N SER A 343 -10.96 25.99 -9.22
CA SER A 343 -10.76 25.54 -10.57
C SER A 343 -12.09 25.16 -11.22
N ASP A 344 -12.16 25.22 -12.53
CA ASP A 344 -13.20 24.62 -13.37
C ASP A 344 -13.05 23.09 -13.53
N ARG A 345 -12.03 22.50 -12.90
CA ARG A 345 -11.70 21.08 -12.89
C ARG A 345 -11.92 20.48 -11.51
N ALA A 346 -12.03 19.15 -11.48
CA ALA A 346 -11.95 18.40 -10.23
C ALA A 346 -10.52 18.48 -9.65
N ILE A 347 -10.42 18.92 -8.41
CA ILE A 347 -9.15 19.07 -7.70
C ILE A 347 -9.27 18.50 -6.30
N CYS A 348 -8.15 18.05 -5.75
CA CYS A 348 -8.03 17.68 -4.35
C CYS A 348 -8.20 18.90 -3.44
N VAL A 349 -8.42 18.64 -2.17
CA VAL A 349 -8.72 19.68 -1.18
C VAL A 349 -7.62 20.74 -1.02
N ASP A 350 -6.38 20.41 -1.33
CA ASP A 350 -5.24 21.34 -1.34
C ASP A 350 -5.05 22.09 -2.67
N GLY A 351 -5.90 21.82 -3.65
CA GLY A 351 -5.82 22.43 -4.99
C GLY A 351 -5.01 21.63 -6.02
N SER A 352 -4.40 20.52 -5.63
CA SER A 352 -3.73 19.64 -6.59
C SER A 352 -4.76 18.93 -7.49
N PRO A 353 -4.46 18.69 -8.77
CA PRO A 353 -5.29 17.82 -9.59
C PRO A 353 -5.23 16.39 -9.08
N ALA A 354 -6.21 15.58 -9.44
CA ALA A 354 -6.09 14.14 -9.29
C ALA A 354 -4.81 13.65 -9.94
N GLY A 355 -4.15 12.71 -9.31
CA GLY A 355 -2.88 12.28 -9.87
C GLY A 355 -2.21 11.17 -9.06
N TYR A 356 -0.95 11.03 -9.31
CA TYR A 356 -0.13 9.97 -8.70
C TYR A 356 1.32 10.43 -8.50
N GLY A 357 1.97 9.81 -7.53
CA GLY A 357 3.40 9.98 -7.32
C GLY A 357 4.21 9.21 -8.37
N VAL A 358 5.34 9.78 -8.77
CA VAL A 358 6.33 9.14 -9.65
C VAL A 358 7.66 9.13 -8.93
N TYR A 359 8.13 7.95 -8.56
CA TYR A 359 9.42 7.74 -7.90
C TYR A 359 10.36 7.10 -8.91
N THR A 360 11.36 7.85 -9.34
CA THR A 360 12.41 7.36 -10.24
C THR A 360 13.61 6.95 -9.42
N VAL A 361 13.98 5.69 -9.52
CA VAL A 361 15.11 5.10 -8.81
C VAL A 361 16.22 4.79 -9.80
N ASN A 362 17.38 5.37 -9.56
CA ASN A 362 18.61 5.08 -10.28
C ASN A 362 19.64 4.55 -9.27
N SER A 363 19.73 3.23 -9.16
CA SER A 363 20.53 2.55 -8.14
C SER A 363 20.08 2.93 -6.72
N THR A 364 20.72 3.91 -6.10
CA THR A 364 20.39 4.43 -4.76
C THR A 364 19.88 5.88 -4.78
N ASP A 365 19.79 6.52 -5.95
CA ASP A 365 19.25 7.88 -6.08
C ASP A 365 17.73 7.81 -6.29
N VAL A 366 16.96 8.23 -5.30
CA VAL A 366 15.50 8.25 -5.33
C VAL A 366 15.01 9.68 -5.57
N LYS A 367 14.37 9.91 -6.71
CA LYS A 367 13.72 11.18 -7.05
C LYS A 367 12.22 10.98 -7.15
N TRP A 368 11.45 11.93 -6.66
CA TRP A 368 10.01 11.88 -6.68
C TRP A 368 9.40 13.16 -7.24
N SER A 369 8.26 13.00 -7.85
CA SER A 369 7.42 14.09 -8.35
C SER A 369 5.96 13.66 -8.31
N TYR A 370 5.06 14.61 -8.45
CA TYR A 370 3.63 14.35 -8.59
C TYR A 370 3.18 14.64 -10.01
N LYS A 371 2.40 13.73 -10.60
CA LYS A 371 1.84 13.84 -11.94
C LYS A 371 0.32 13.95 -11.88
N GLY A 372 -0.22 15.09 -12.32
CA GLY A 372 -1.67 15.26 -12.49
C GLY A 372 -2.19 14.45 -13.67
N ILE A 373 -3.30 13.72 -13.48
CA ILE A 373 -3.98 12.97 -14.54
C ILE A 373 -4.54 13.95 -15.57
N GLY A 374 -4.33 13.67 -16.85
CA GLY A 374 -4.73 14.52 -17.96
C GLY A 374 -3.86 15.77 -18.16
N GLU A 375 -2.86 15.98 -17.32
CA GLU A 375 -1.96 17.13 -17.41
C GLU A 375 -0.61 16.75 -18.02
N PRO A 376 0.06 17.65 -18.73
CA PRO A 376 1.43 17.40 -19.16
C PRO A 376 2.38 17.33 -17.96
N ALA A 377 3.51 16.63 -18.09
CA ALA A 377 4.51 16.51 -17.02
C ALA A 377 5.08 17.87 -16.55
N SER A 378 5.03 18.88 -17.41
CA SER A 378 5.45 20.25 -17.08
C SER A 378 4.37 21.09 -16.39
N TYR A 379 3.18 20.55 -16.17
CA TYR A 379 2.08 21.28 -15.53
C TYR A 379 2.45 21.68 -14.12
N GLN A 380 2.37 22.98 -13.84
CA GLN A 380 2.58 23.55 -12.52
C GLN A 380 1.22 23.89 -11.91
N PHE A 381 0.96 23.41 -10.73
CA PHE A 381 -0.27 23.67 -9.98
C PHE A 381 0.05 24.29 -8.62
N ARG A 382 -0.90 25.05 -8.09
CA ARG A 382 -0.79 25.64 -6.78
C ARG A 382 -1.54 24.79 -5.77
N THR A 383 -0.83 24.33 -4.74
CA THR A 383 -1.44 23.72 -3.58
C THR A 383 -1.90 24.81 -2.59
N TYR A 384 -2.97 24.52 -1.86
CA TYR A 384 -3.50 25.38 -0.82
C TYR A 384 -3.41 24.65 0.51
N ASP A 385 -2.91 25.33 1.56
CA ASP A 385 -2.99 24.75 2.88
C ASP A 385 -4.45 24.74 3.38
N MET A 386 -4.79 23.72 4.17
CA MET A 386 -6.17 23.50 4.64
C MET A 386 -6.70 24.65 5.50
N ASN A 387 -5.82 25.40 6.18
CA ASN A 387 -6.24 26.55 6.95
C ASN A 387 -6.63 27.72 6.04
N THR A 388 -5.92 27.91 4.94
CA THR A 388 -6.29 28.88 3.91
C THR A 388 -7.65 28.51 3.31
N VAL A 389 -7.86 27.25 2.96
CA VAL A 389 -9.14 26.75 2.46
C VAL A 389 -10.25 26.99 3.47
N LYS A 390 -10.06 26.59 4.73
CA LYS A 390 -11.06 26.77 5.81
C LYS A 390 -11.39 28.24 6.11
N LYS A 391 -10.45 29.16 5.94
CA LYS A 391 -10.71 30.60 6.11
C LYS A 391 -11.61 31.18 5.02
N HIS A 392 -11.60 30.62 3.83
CA HIS A 392 -12.42 31.06 2.70
C HIS A 392 -13.81 30.38 2.66
N LEU A 393 -13.97 29.30 3.42
CA LEU A 393 -15.20 28.53 3.50
C LEU A 393 -15.74 28.61 4.93
N ASP A 394 -16.91 29.21 5.13
CA ASP A 394 -17.58 29.01 6.39
C ASP A 394 -17.97 27.54 6.57
N ASN A 395 -18.18 27.11 7.83
CA ASN A 395 -18.44 25.72 8.15
C ASN A 395 -19.67 25.13 7.44
N ASN A 396 -20.63 25.94 7.03
CA ASN A 396 -21.85 25.48 6.33
C ASN A 396 -21.57 25.30 4.84
N THR A 397 -20.87 26.24 4.21
CA THR A 397 -20.46 26.15 2.81
C THR A 397 -19.55 24.95 2.59
N TYR A 398 -18.60 24.72 3.50
CA TYR A 398 -17.71 23.56 3.47
C TYR A 398 -18.49 22.24 3.55
N LYS A 399 -19.39 22.10 4.52
CA LYS A 399 -20.23 20.91 4.68
C LYS A 399 -21.16 20.68 3.49
N THR A 400 -21.72 21.75 2.94
CA THR A 400 -22.61 21.67 1.76
C THR A 400 -21.83 21.22 0.54
N LEU A 401 -20.62 21.72 0.33
CA LEU A 401 -19.75 21.31 -0.76
C LEU A 401 -19.32 19.85 -0.61
N LEU A 402 -18.87 19.44 0.55
CA LEU A 402 -18.56 18.03 0.83
C LEU A 402 -19.78 17.13 0.57
N ALA A 403 -20.96 17.53 1.00
CA ALA A 403 -22.19 16.79 0.75
C ALA A 403 -22.55 16.71 -0.75
N GLN A 404 -22.37 17.80 -1.48
CA GLN A 404 -22.56 17.83 -2.94
C GLN A 404 -21.57 16.91 -3.67
N TYR A 405 -20.33 16.83 -3.20
CA TYR A 405 -19.32 15.93 -3.74
C TYR A 405 -19.60 14.47 -3.37
N ALA A 406 -19.94 14.22 -2.14
CA ALA A 406 -20.32 12.87 -1.69
C ALA A 406 -21.59 12.34 -2.39
N SER A 407 -22.39 13.23 -2.98
CA SER A 407 -23.61 12.89 -3.74
C SER A 407 -23.37 12.74 -5.25
N ARG A 408 -22.23 13.18 -5.76
CA ARG A 408 -21.83 13.04 -7.17
C ARG A 408 -21.02 11.77 -7.38
#